data_29f8e1b58269a2cc324c133099d7465b
#
_entry.id   29f8e1b58269a2cc324c133099d7465b
#
_cell.length_a   1.000
_cell.length_b   1.000
_cell.length_c   1.000
_cell.angle_alpha   90.00
_cell.angle_beta   90.00
_cell.angle_gamma   90.00
#
_symmetry.space_group_name_H-M   'P 1'
#
loop_
_entity.id
_entity.type
_entity.pdbx_description
1 polymer ?
#
loop_
_entity_poly.entity_id
_entity_poly.type
_entity_poly.pdbx_seq_one_letter_code
_entity_poly.pdbx_strand_id
1 'polypeptide(L)'
;MGHGAVANRDVPGTKPPVQTNMTVAPCPLCHHPDGGTHTLAGCQHPRMKARYILRHDQAVAMIMKAIKNEKKGGCYTIMDVGKAVDLPEGVAGKRLPPWLLPKVDNETRGKLRPDILIMEGLDSNTVPQQENPTKYSKFINNLKNIKETTIIHIIEAGYTGDLSFIQKREEKLEQHKNLVALLKDEGWKIDENTMSKPIVLGVGGAMFTDTRKCLSHLGVELPNVEKLMCKLNMHATQAVSSILHARREEETAHRKPG
;
A
#
# COMPACT_ATOMS: atom_id res chain seq x y z
N MET A 1 -17.39 1.21 -19.26
CA MET A 1 -18.51 1.02 -18.30
C MET A 1 -18.02 1.51 -16.95
N GLY A 2 -18.68 2.52 -16.38
CA GLY A 2 -18.24 3.12 -15.11
C GLY A 2 -18.44 2.15 -13.96
N HIS A 3 -17.41 1.94 -13.15
CA HIS A 3 -17.45 1.11 -11.94
C HIS A 3 -18.54 1.55 -10.93
N GLY A 4 -19.09 2.74 -11.10
CA GLY A 4 -20.18 3.25 -10.29
C GLY A 4 -21.46 2.41 -10.31
N ALA A 5 -21.63 1.58 -11.33
CA ALA A 5 -22.83 0.77 -11.49
C ALA A 5 -22.79 -0.59 -10.79
N VAL A 6 -21.60 -1.10 -10.45
CA VAL A 6 -21.41 -2.52 -10.07
C VAL A 6 -21.80 -2.84 -8.62
N ALA A 7 -21.92 -1.87 -7.77
CA ALA A 7 -22.15 -2.13 -6.35
C ALA A 7 -23.18 -1.20 -5.74
N ASN A 8 -23.98 -0.60 -6.57
CA ASN A 8 -25.08 0.24 -6.12
C ASN A 8 -26.25 -0.58 -5.64
N ARG A 9 -26.99 -0.04 -4.68
CA ARG A 9 -28.23 -0.58 -4.14
C ARG A 9 -29.28 -0.84 -5.21
N ASP A 10 -29.26 -0.03 -6.26
CA ASP A 10 -30.21 -0.07 -7.38
C ASP A 10 -29.76 -1.00 -8.50
N VAL A 11 -29.24 -2.13 -8.22
CA VAL A 11 -28.84 -3.18 -9.17
C VAL A 11 -28.27 -2.64 -10.48
N PRO A 12 -26.99 -2.77 -10.72
CA PRO A 12 -26.32 -2.23 -11.90
C PRO A 12 -27.02 -2.65 -13.19
N GLY A 13 -27.23 -1.71 -14.08
CA GLY A 13 -27.80 -1.97 -15.39
C GLY A 13 -29.32 -2.07 -15.45
N THR A 14 -30.04 -1.99 -14.33
CA THR A 14 -31.51 -2.04 -14.34
C THR A 14 -32.16 -0.68 -14.43
N LYS A 15 -31.45 0.38 -14.06
CA LYS A 15 -31.92 1.75 -14.24
C LYS A 15 -30.80 2.60 -14.82
N PRO A 16 -30.99 3.22 -15.98
CA PRO A 16 -30.11 4.28 -16.43
C PRO A 16 -30.12 5.40 -15.37
N PRO A 17 -29.02 6.14 -15.19
CA PRO A 17 -29.03 7.31 -14.36
C PRO A 17 -30.02 8.33 -14.96
N VAL A 18 -31.24 8.29 -14.48
CA VAL A 18 -32.27 9.21 -14.89
C VAL A 18 -32.15 10.43 -14.01
N GLN A 19 -31.76 11.51 -14.62
CA GLN A 19 -31.85 12.89 -14.15
C GLN A 19 -30.79 13.39 -13.17
N THR A 20 -30.28 14.52 -13.53
CA THR A 20 -29.26 15.36 -12.89
C THR A 20 -29.60 15.90 -11.48
N ASN A 21 -30.74 15.53 -10.91
CA ASN A 21 -31.22 16.01 -9.61
C ASN A 21 -31.51 14.87 -8.60
N MET A 22 -31.09 13.65 -8.87
CA MET A 22 -31.27 12.57 -7.89
C MET A 22 -30.18 12.66 -6.82
N THR A 23 -30.59 12.93 -5.60
CA THR A 23 -29.76 12.72 -4.41
C THR A 23 -29.33 11.25 -4.38
N VAL A 24 -28.03 11.02 -4.38
CA VAL A 24 -27.48 9.66 -4.26
C VAL A 24 -27.98 9.06 -2.96
N ALA A 25 -28.62 7.89 -3.03
CA ALA A 25 -29.15 7.23 -1.84
C ALA A 25 -28.04 6.98 -0.81
N PRO A 26 -28.31 7.13 0.49
CA PRO A 26 -27.30 6.87 1.51
C PRO A 26 -26.98 5.37 1.59
N CYS A 27 -25.73 5.08 1.85
CA CYS A 27 -25.25 3.72 2.14
C CYS A 27 -25.97 3.16 3.38
N PRO A 28 -26.58 1.98 3.32
CA PRO A 28 -27.29 1.41 4.46
C PRO A 28 -26.39 1.05 5.64
N LEU A 29 -25.07 0.99 5.45
CA LEU A 29 -24.11 0.58 6.47
C LEU A 29 -23.42 1.77 7.15
N CYS A 30 -23.22 2.90 6.47
CA CYS A 30 -22.48 4.03 7.03
C CYS A 30 -23.10 5.39 6.73
N HIS A 31 -24.26 5.43 6.06
CA HIS A 31 -25.06 6.62 5.75
C HIS A 31 -24.40 7.68 4.85
N HIS A 32 -23.17 7.46 4.37
CA HIS A 32 -22.55 8.31 3.35
C HIS A 32 -23.18 8.06 1.97
N PRO A 33 -23.05 9.00 1.01
CA PRO A 33 -23.54 8.78 -0.35
C PRO A 33 -23.06 7.46 -0.93
N ASP A 34 -23.99 6.63 -1.43
CA ASP A 34 -23.69 5.30 -1.93
C ASP A 34 -23.30 5.31 -3.42
N GLY A 35 -22.50 4.35 -3.83
CA GLY A 35 -22.06 4.17 -5.20
C GLY A 35 -20.96 3.12 -5.31
N GLY A 36 -20.60 2.78 -6.54
CA GLY A 36 -19.61 1.74 -6.79
C GLY A 36 -18.26 2.01 -6.14
N THR A 37 -17.73 3.22 -6.28
CA THR A 37 -16.47 3.61 -5.64
C THR A 37 -16.59 3.63 -4.12
N HIS A 38 -17.71 4.13 -3.56
CA HIS A 38 -17.96 4.09 -2.12
C HIS A 38 -17.94 2.66 -1.60
N THR A 39 -18.67 1.76 -2.25
CA THR A 39 -18.73 0.35 -1.85
C THR A 39 -17.38 -0.35 -1.95
N LEU A 40 -16.60 -0.06 -2.99
CA LEU A 40 -15.34 -0.77 -3.25
C LEU A 40 -14.12 -0.18 -2.53
N ALA A 41 -14.19 1.05 -2.03
CA ALA A 41 -13.04 1.71 -1.42
C ALA A 41 -13.38 2.75 -0.33
N GLY A 42 -14.62 3.20 -0.19
CA GLY A 42 -14.97 4.37 0.61
C GLY A 42 -15.88 4.12 1.81
N CYS A 43 -16.51 2.94 1.92
CA CYS A 43 -17.46 2.66 2.99
C CYS A 43 -16.78 2.67 4.37
N GLN A 44 -17.36 3.43 5.29
CA GLN A 44 -16.80 3.62 6.63
C GLN A 44 -17.16 2.49 7.62
N HIS A 45 -18.01 1.55 7.21
CA HIS A 45 -18.36 0.41 8.06
C HIS A 45 -17.12 -0.42 8.41
N PRO A 46 -16.93 -0.83 9.68
CA PRO A 46 -15.71 -1.51 10.14
C PRO A 46 -15.35 -2.76 9.33
N ARG A 47 -16.32 -3.60 9.01
CA ARG A 47 -16.10 -4.82 8.23
C ARG A 47 -15.66 -4.51 6.80
N MET A 48 -16.17 -3.43 6.20
CA MET A 48 -15.77 -3.00 4.87
C MET A 48 -14.34 -2.46 4.89
N LYS A 49 -14.00 -1.61 5.89
CA LYS A 49 -12.63 -1.13 6.10
C LYS A 49 -11.63 -2.29 6.24
N ALA A 50 -11.97 -3.32 7.02
CA ALA A 50 -11.12 -4.49 7.19
C ALA A 50 -10.83 -5.20 5.86
N ARG A 51 -11.81 -5.28 4.95
CA ARG A 51 -11.62 -5.84 3.60
C ARG A 51 -10.73 -4.98 2.71
N TYR A 52 -10.85 -3.65 2.80
CA TYR A 52 -9.99 -2.74 2.03
C TYR A 52 -8.54 -2.83 2.51
N ILE A 53 -8.31 -2.88 3.83
CA ILE A 53 -6.99 -3.05 4.41
C ILE A 53 -6.39 -4.39 3.97
N LEU A 54 -7.15 -5.50 4.08
CA LEU A 54 -6.68 -6.81 3.66
C LEU A 54 -6.29 -6.84 2.17
N ARG A 55 -7.13 -6.28 1.29
CA ARG A 55 -6.81 -6.16 -0.14
C ARG A 55 -5.52 -5.39 -0.38
N HIS A 56 -5.37 -4.25 0.30
CA HIS A 56 -4.17 -3.42 0.20
C HIS A 56 -2.93 -4.19 0.65
N ASP A 57 -2.97 -4.77 1.83
CA ASP A 57 -1.83 -5.45 2.44
C ASP A 57 -1.38 -6.68 1.64
N GLN A 58 -2.33 -7.42 1.07
CA GLN A 58 -2.03 -8.55 0.19
C GLN A 58 -1.35 -8.08 -1.11
N ALA A 59 -1.80 -6.96 -1.69
CA ALA A 59 -1.14 -6.38 -2.87
C ALA A 59 0.28 -5.90 -2.55
N VAL A 60 0.48 -5.23 -1.41
CA VAL A 60 1.81 -4.81 -0.92
C VAL A 60 2.74 -6.02 -0.75
N ALA A 61 2.24 -7.12 -0.17
CA ALA A 61 3.02 -8.35 -0.02
C ALA A 61 3.40 -8.99 -1.37
N MET A 62 2.49 -8.98 -2.35
CA MET A 62 2.77 -9.47 -3.70
C MET A 62 3.84 -8.63 -4.41
N ILE A 63 3.77 -7.31 -4.29
CA ILE A 63 4.76 -6.36 -4.82
C ILE A 63 6.12 -6.63 -4.17
N MET A 64 6.18 -6.69 -2.84
CA MET A 64 7.41 -6.92 -2.10
C MET A 64 8.05 -8.26 -2.48
N LYS A 65 7.26 -9.33 -2.59
CA LYS A 65 7.75 -10.65 -3.01
C LYS A 65 8.36 -10.62 -4.41
N ALA A 66 7.76 -9.88 -5.34
CA ALA A 66 8.30 -9.75 -6.70
C ALA A 66 9.65 -9.02 -6.68
N ILE A 67 9.77 -7.91 -5.94
CA ILE A 67 11.01 -7.15 -5.81
C ILE A 67 12.11 -8.00 -5.16
N LYS A 68 11.79 -8.74 -4.08
CA LYS A 68 12.76 -9.60 -3.37
C LYS A 68 13.29 -10.73 -4.25
N ASN A 69 12.47 -11.29 -5.11
CA ASN A 69 12.89 -12.36 -6.01
C ASN A 69 13.97 -11.91 -7.01
N GLU A 70 13.96 -10.63 -7.39
CA GLU A 70 14.94 -10.06 -8.34
C GLU A 70 16.20 -9.55 -7.62
N LYS A 71 16.03 -8.94 -6.44
CA LYS A 71 17.15 -8.44 -5.64
C LYS A 71 17.82 -9.58 -4.86
N LYS A 72 18.67 -10.37 -5.55
CA LYS A 72 19.44 -11.50 -4.96
C LYS A 72 20.54 -11.04 -4.00
N GLY A 73 20.78 -9.76 -3.83
CA GLY A 73 21.82 -9.18 -2.97
C GLY A 73 21.23 -8.41 -1.79
N GLY A 74 22.05 -8.27 -0.74
CA GLY A 74 21.67 -7.69 0.53
C GLY A 74 20.89 -6.39 0.45
N CYS A 75 19.61 -6.45 0.77
CA CYS A 75 18.80 -5.28 1.04
C CYS A 75 18.05 -5.45 2.36
N TYR A 76 18.10 -4.43 3.18
CA TYR A 76 17.27 -4.35 4.37
C TYR A 76 15.88 -3.82 3.97
N THR A 77 14.85 -4.53 4.34
CA THR A 77 13.49 -4.22 3.88
C THR A 77 12.51 -4.16 5.04
N ILE A 78 11.60 -3.19 4.99
CA ILE A 78 10.47 -3.03 5.92
C ILE A 78 9.19 -3.01 5.09
N MET A 79 8.13 -3.64 5.61
CA MET A 79 6.82 -3.65 4.96
C MET A 79 5.73 -3.44 6.02
N ASP A 80 4.93 -2.39 5.88
CA ASP A 80 3.82 -2.10 6.79
C ASP A 80 2.54 -2.78 6.30
N VAL A 81 2.22 -3.90 6.93
CA VAL A 81 0.99 -4.66 6.69
C VAL A 81 0.37 -5.13 8.00
N GLY A 82 -0.94 -5.32 8.00
CA GLY A 82 -1.69 -5.84 9.13
C GLY A 82 -1.29 -7.26 9.54
N LYS A 83 -1.86 -7.73 10.66
CA LYS A 83 -1.57 -9.07 11.20
C LYS A 83 -2.06 -10.21 10.34
N ALA A 84 -3.05 -9.94 9.46
CA ALA A 84 -3.66 -10.94 8.59
C ALA A 84 -2.82 -11.31 7.35
N VAL A 85 -1.67 -10.64 7.17
CA VAL A 85 -0.74 -10.89 6.06
C VAL A 85 0.63 -11.19 6.61
N ASP A 86 1.18 -12.34 6.22
CA ASP A 86 2.52 -12.75 6.58
C ASP A 86 3.56 -11.92 5.83
N LEU A 87 4.65 -11.59 6.53
CA LEU A 87 5.79 -10.95 5.91
C LEU A 87 6.49 -11.93 4.96
N PRO A 88 6.82 -11.51 3.73
CA PRO A 88 7.67 -12.30 2.86
C PRO A 88 9.03 -12.59 3.53
N GLU A 89 9.63 -13.72 3.17
CA GLU A 89 10.95 -14.10 3.67
C GLU A 89 11.98 -12.98 3.45
N GLY A 90 12.81 -12.73 4.46
CA GLY A 90 13.86 -11.70 4.44
C GLY A 90 13.36 -10.26 4.59
N VAL A 91 12.10 -10.03 4.92
CA VAL A 91 11.61 -8.72 5.38
C VAL A 91 11.94 -8.58 6.86
N ALA A 92 12.66 -7.51 7.22
CA ALA A 92 13.19 -7.33 8.57
C ALA A 92 12.12 -6.96 9.61
N GLY A 93 11.01 -6.35 9.18
CA GLY A 93 9.95 -5.95 10.10
C GLY A 93 8.89 -5.06 9.47
N LYS A 94 7.99 -4.57 10.33
CA LYS A 94 6.83 -3.74 9.94
C LYS A 94 7.01 -2.24 10.29
N ARG A 95 8.04 -1.89 11.03
CA ARG A 95 8.23 -0.53 11.55
C ARG A 95 9.63 -0.03 11.29
N LEU A 96 9.75 1.29 11.15
CA LEU A 96 11.05 1.96 11.04
C LEU A 96 11.87 1.73 12.31
N PRO A 97 13.11 1.21 12.19
CA PRO A 97 13.95 0.97 13.36
C PRO A 97 14.48 2.29 13.93
N PRO A 98 14.78 2.34 15.25
CA PRO A 98 15.28 3.55 15.91
C PRO A 98 16.55 4.12 15.29
N TRP A 99 17.46 3.27 14.82
CA TRP A 99 18.73 3.71 14.23
C TRP A 99 18.58 4.42 12.87
N LEU A 100 17.43 4.24 12.19
CA LEU A 100 17.16 4.90 10.91
C LEU A 100 16.90 6.41 11.10
N LEU A 101 16.19 6.75 12.17
CA LEU A 101 15.78 8.11 12.55
C LEU A 101 16.04 8.32 14.04
N PRO A 102 17.32 8.41 14.48
CA PRO A 102 17.66 8.41 15.91
C PRO A 102 17.20 9.66 16.66
N LYS A 103 17.02 10.80 15.97
CA LYS A 103 16.53 12.05 16.56
C LYS A 103 15.02 12.15 16.66
N VAL A 104 14.29 11.20 16.05
CA VAL A 104 12.83 11.17 16.04
C VAL A 104 12.33 10.30 17.18
N ASP A 105 11.45 10.85 18.02
CA ASP A 105 10.82 10.11 19.12
C ASP A 105 10.00 8.91 18.63
N ASN A 106 9.73 7.98 19.54
CA ASN A 106 9.04 6.72 19.21
C ASN A 106 7.59 6.93 18.71
N GLU A 107 6.89 7.94 19.23
CA GLU A 107 5.51 8.22 18.83
C GLU A 107 5.45 8.76 17.41
N THR A 108 6.26 9.77 17.12
CA THR A 108 6.38 10.37 15.78
C THR A 108 6.85 9.33 14.77
N ARG A 109 7.90 8.55 15.09
CA ARG A 109 8.39 7.48 14.22
C ARG A 109 7.32 6.41 13.97
N GLY A 110 6.51 6.08 14.96
CA GLY A 110 5.39 5.15 14.83
C GLY A 110 4.28 5.59 13.88
N LYS A 111 4.19 6.89 13.58
CA LYS A 111 3.26 7.48 12.59
C LYS A 111 3.83 7.48 11.17
N LEU A 112 5.16 7.35 11.02
CA LEU A 112 5.85 7.28 9.74
C LEU A 112 5.81 5.83 9.22
N ARG A 113 4.83 5.52 8.38
CA ARG A 113 4.51 4.16 7.98
C ARG A 113 4.45 4.02 6.45
N PRO A 114 5.62 3.92 5.78
CA PRO A 114 5.65 3.63 4.35
C PRO A 114 5.14 2.21 4.11
N ASP A 115 4.41 1.98 3.02
CA ASP A 115 3.93 0.65 2.67
C ASP A 115 5.11 -0.32 2.49
N ILE A 116 6.16 0.12 1.77
CA ILE A 116 7.43 -0.60 1.64
C ILE A 116 8.60 0.39 1.72
N LEU A 117 9.63 0.04 2.48
CA LEU A 117 10.93 0.73 2.48
C LEU A 117 12.02 -0.29 2.20
N ILE A 118 12.86 -0.01 1.21
CA ILE A 118 14.00 -0.84 0.82
C ILE A 118 15.28 -0.02 0.97
N MET A 119 16.25 -0.56 1.67
CA MET A 119 17.58 0.01 1.80
C MET A 119 18.55 -0.86 0.99
N GLU A 120 18.80 -0.44 -0.24
CA GLU A 120 19.71 -1.12 -1.16
C GLU A 120 21.16 -0.81 -0.75
N GLY A 121 21.99 -1.85 -0.70
CA GLY A 121 23.37 -1.76 -0.19
C GLY A 121 23.51 -2.07 1.30
N LEU A 122 22.41 -2.33 2.03
CA LEU A 122 22.44 -2.76 3.42
C LEU A 122 21.86 -4.16 3.54
N ASP A 123 22.71 -5.16 3.81
CA ASP A 123 22.25 -6.54 4.03
C ASP A 123 21.51 -6.65 5.37
N SER A 124 20.35 -7.28 5.38
CA SER A 124 19.57 -7.57 6.59
C SER A 124 20.37 -8.33 7.65
N ASN A 125 21.30 -9.19 7.23
CA ASN A 125 22.16 -9.97 8.13
C ASN A 125 23.22 -9.12 8.84
N THR A 126 23.53 -7.93 8.31
CA THR A 126 24.51 -6.99 8.90
C THR A 126 23.87 -6.07 9.94
N VAL A 127 22.54 -5.96 9.94
CA VAL A 127 21.83 -5.16 10.94
C VAL A 127 21.63 -6.00 12.19
N PRO A 128 22.30 -5.70 13.29
CA PRO A 128 22.23 -6.50 14.51
C PRO A 128 20.86 -6.31 15.18
N GLN A 129 20.37 -7.39 15.76
CA GLN A 129 19.25 -7.30 16.69
C GLN A 129 19.69 -6.51 17.93
N GLN A 130 18.79 -5.73 18.52
CA GLN A 130 19.08 -4.89 19.70
C GLN A 130 19.55 -5.70 20.93
N GLU A 131 19.29 -6.99 20.94
CA GLU A 131 19.69 -7.93 21.98
C GLU A 131 21.21 -8.19 22.05
N ASN A 132 21.98 -7.76 21.04
CA ASN A 132 23.44 -7.87 21.04
C ASN A 132 24.10 -6.48 21.12
N PRO A 133 24.34 -5.93 22.33
CA PRO A 133 24.83 -4.56 22.52
C PRO A 133 26.15 -4.26 21.81
N THR A 134 27.08 -5.20 21.80
CA THR A 134 28.42 -5.02 21.20
C THR A 134 28.33 -4.92 19.67
N LYS A 135 27.56 -5.81 19.04
CA LYS A 135 27.34 -5.73 17.58
C LYS A 135 26.54 -4.49 17.21
N TYR A 136 25.54 -4.15 18.01
CA TYR A 136 24.73 -2.96 17.81
C TYR A 136 25.57 -1.66 17.89
N SER A 137 26.43 -1.52 18.90
CA SER A 137 27.33 -0.36 19.01
C SER A 137 28.30 -0.25 17.82
N LYS A 138 28.87 -1.37 17.35
CA LYS A 138 29.71 -1.38 16.14
C LYS A 138 28.93 -0.95 14.90
N PHE A 139 27.72 -1.41 14.74
CA PHE A 139 26.83 -1.00 13.64
C PHE A 139 26.54 0.48 13.69
N ILE A 140 26.16 1.05 14.85
CA ILE A 140 25.89 2.48 15.03
C ILE A 140 27.12 3.32 14.74
N ASN A 141 28.31 2.90 15.20
CA ASN A 141 29.56 3.61 14.92
C ASN A 141 29.92 3.62 13.41
N ASN A 142 29.48 2.61 12.66
CA ASN A 142 29.68 2.53 11.21
C ASN A 142 28.53 3.16 10.40
N LEU A 143 27.52 3.72 11.04
CA LEU A 143 26.29 4.17 10.39
C LEU A 143 26.57 5.27 9.34
N LYS A 144 27.61 6.11 9.55
CA LYS A 144 28.02 7.12 8.58
C LYS A 144 28.40 6.49 7.24
N ASN A 145 29.26 5.47 7.24
CA ASN A 145 29.68 4.77 6.02
C ASN A 145 28.51 4.03 5.35
N ILE A 146 27.62 3.44 6.17
CA ILE A 146 26.43 2.78 5.69
C ILE A 146 25.53 3.77 4.92
N LYS A 147 25.32 4.98 5.46
CA LYS A 147 24.54 6.04 4.79
C LYS A 147 25.13 6.46 3.45
N GLU A 148 26.44 6.45 3.31
CA GLU A 148 27.15 6.82 2.08
C GLU A 148 26.93 5.79 0.93
N THR A 149 26.75 4.52 1.28
CA THR A 149 26.63 3.41 0.32
C THR A 149 25.21 2.91 0.12
N THR A 150 24.29 3.31 0.98
CA THR A 150 22.90 2.85 0.97
C THR A 150 21.98 3.81 0.24
N ILE A 151 21.11 3.28 -0.61
CA ILE A 151 20.03 4.03 -1.27
C ILE A 151 18.69 3.55 -0.71
N ILE A 152 17.87 4.51 -0.27
CA ILE A 152 16.53 4.21 0.26
C ILE A 152 15.49 4.38 -0.84
N HIS A 153 14.71 3.33 -1.08
CA HIS A 153 13.52 3.35 -1.90
C HIS A 153 12.28 3.34 -1.00
N ILE A 154 11.41 4.33 -1.18
CA ILE A 154 10.10 4.41 -0.52
C ILE A 154 9.06 4.10 -1.58
N ILE A 155 8.27 3.06 -1.36
CA ILE A 155 7.26 2.59 -2.29
C ILE A 155 5.91 2.65 -1.60
N GLU A 156 5.00 3.36 -2.23
CA GLU A 156 3.63 3.51 -1.79
C GLU A 156 2.69 2.79 -2.73
N ALA A 157 1.76 2.06 -2.16
CA ALA A 157 0.68 1.42 -2.88
C ALA A 157 -0.67 2.00 -2.49
N GLY A 158 -1.66 1.88 -3.34
CA GLY A 158 -3.01 2.34 -3.02
C GLY A 158 -4.03 1.88 -4.03
N TYR A 159 -5.28 1.84 -3.59
CA TYR A 159 -6.42 1.57 -4.46
C TYR A 159 -7.27 2.82 -4.64
N THR A 160 -7.78 3.00 -5.85
CA THR A 160 -8.66 4.12 -6.19
C THR A 160 -9.71 3.72 -7.22
N GLY A 161 -10.80 4.50 -7.32
CA GLY A 161 -11.67 4.46 -8.50
C GLY A 161 -10.92 4.97 -9.72
N ASP A 162 -11.26 4.46 -10.90
CA ASP A 162 -10.51 4.72 -12.13
C ASP A 162 -10.44 6.22 -12.51
N LEU A 163 -11.46 7.01 -12.11
CA LEU A 163 -11.50 8.45 -12.34
C LEU A 163 -10.72 9.29 -11.33
N SER A 164 -10.25 8.68 -10.24
CA SER A 164 -9.57 9.37 -9.13
C SER A 164 -8.08 9.03 -9.04
N PHE A 165 -7.49 8.53 -10.13
CA PHE A 165 -6.07 8.12 -10.14
C PHE A 165 -5.13 9.28 -9.81
N ILE A 166 -5.30 10.43 -10.46
CA ILE A 166 -4.42 11.59 -10.27
C ILE A 166 -4.47 12.06 -8.81
N GLN A 167 -5.67 12.23 -8.27
CA GLN A 167 -5.86 12.61 -6.87
C GLN A 167 -5.19 11.61 -5.91
N LYS A 168 -5.37 10.30 -6.15
CA LYS A 168 -4.78 9.28 -5.29
C LYS A 168 -3.25 9.25 -5.38
N ARG A 169 -2.72 9.49 -6.57
CA ARG A 169 -1.28 9.63 -6.78
C ARG A 169 -0.72 10.82 -5.99
N GLU A 170 -1.36 11.97 -6.04
CA GLU A 170 -0.97 13.17 -5.29
C GLU A 170 -1.05 12.95 -3.78
N GLU A 171 -2.13 12.34 -3.28
CA GLU A 171 -2.26 11.95 -1.87
C GLU A 171 -1.06 11.10 -1.40
N LYS A 172 -0.68 10.09 -2.20
CA LYS A 172 0.44 9.21 -1.88
C LYS A 172 1.79 9.92 -1.91
N LEU A 173 1.99 10.86 -2.82
CA LEU A 173 3.20 11.69 -2.86
C LEU A 173 3.30 12.62 -1.65
N GLU A 174 2.18 13.19 -1.22
CA GLU A 174 2.14 14.09 -0.06
C GLU A 174 2.37 13.35 1.25
N GLN A 175 1.81 12.14 1.37
CA GLN A 175 1.80 11.34 2.61
C GLN A 175 3.21 11.14 3.21
N HIS A 176 4.25 11.06 2.37
CA HIS A 176 5.62 10.74 2.81
C HIS A 176 6.62 11.88 2.76
N LYS A 177 6.19 13.10 2.44
CA LYS A 177 7.10 14.27 2.42
C LYS A 177 7.85 14.45 3.73
N ASN A 178 7.16 14.28 4.86
CA ASN A 178 7.79 14.38 6.18
C ASN A 178 8.83 13.28 6.41
N LEU A 179 8.54 12.03 6.07
CA LEU A 179 9.50 10.93 6.18
C LEU A 179 10.73 11.19 5.30
N VAL A 180 10.54 11.64 4.07
CA VAL A 180 11.61 11.97 3.14
C VAL A 180 12.48 13.08 3.68
N ALA A 181 11.90 14.16 4.21
CA ALA A 181 12.64 15.26 4.81
C ALA A 181 13.49 14.77 5.98
N LEU A 182 12.91 14.02 6.91
CA LEU A 182 13.62 13.48 8.08
C LEU A 182 14.77 12.54 7.69
N LEU A 183 14.57 11.69 6.68
CA LEU A 183 15.63 10.81 6.18
C LEU A 183 16.77 11.61 5.53
N LYS A 184 16.46 12.64 4.73
CA LYS A 184 17.45 13.52 4.13
C LYS A 184 18.23 14.31 5.19
N ASP A 185 17.54 14.82 6.22
CA ASP A 185 18.17 15.52 7.35
C ASP A 185 19.11 14.61 8.16
N GLU A 186 18.80 13.32 8.22
CA GLU A 186 19.70 12.31 8.80
C GLU A 186 20.85 11.89 7.87
N GLY A 187 20.91 12.42 6.65
CA GLY A 187 21.97 12.16 5.68
C GLY A 187 21.78 10.88 4.86
N TRP A 188 20.57 10.32 4.79
CA TRP A 188 20.28 9.19 3.92
C TRP A 188 20.08 9.62 2.46
N LYS A 189 20.54 8.79 1.52
CA LYS A 189 20.27 8.97 0.09
C LYS A 189 18.93 8.31 -0.27
N ILE A 190 18.04 9.08 -0.90
CA ILE A 190 16.72 8.61 -1.28
C ILE A 190 16.62 8.56 -2.80
N ASP A 191 16.08 7.47 -3.31
CA ASP A 191 15.75 7.34 -4.73
C ASP A 191 14.45 8.10 -5.06
N GLU A 192 14.59 9.23 -5.73
CA GLU A 192 13.45 10.08 -6.10
C GLU A 192 12.60 9.46 -7.23
N ASN A 193 13.16 8.53 -8.02
CA ASN A 193 12.41 7.86 -9.09
C ASN A 193 11.36 6.91 -8.54
N THR A 194 11.66 6.14 -7.49
CA THR A 194 10.67 5.29 -6.83
C THR A 194 9.66 6.12 -6.07
N MET A 195 10.11 7.11 -5.32
CA MET A 195 9.24 7.98 -4.54
C MET A 195 8.23 8.75 -5.41
N SER A 196 8.64 9.20 -6.60
CA SER A 196 7.76 9.96 -7.51
C SER A 196 6.73 9.10 -8.26
N LYS A 197 6.77 7.77 -8.12
CA LYS A 197 5.93 6.83 -8.86
C LYS A 197 5.20 5.85 -7.93
N PRO A 198 4.22 6.32 -7.14
CA PRO A 198 3.46 5.43 -6.28
C PRO A 198 2.70 4.39 -7.12
N ILE A 199 2.56 3.20 -6.57
CA ILE A 199 1.84 2.09 -7.21
C ILE A 199 0.35 2.24 -6.92
N VAL A 200 -0.38 2.90 -7.81
CA VAL A 200 -1.82 3.08 -7.69
C VAL A 200 -2.54 2.05 -8.55
N LEU A 201 -3.45 1.32 -7.92
CA LEU A 201 -4.24 0.26 -8.52
C LEU A 201 -5.71 0.68 -8.59
N GLY A 202 -6.39 0.37 -9.69
CA GLY A 202 -7.82 0.54 -9.79
C GLY A 202 -8.56 -0.50 -8.93
N VAL A 203 -9.65 -0.09 -8.27
CA VAL A 203 -10.47 -1.01 -7.47
C VAL A 203 -11.04 -2.17 -8.29
N GLY A 204 -11.24 -1.98 -9.58
CA GLY A 204 -11.65 -3.01 -10.54
C GLY A 204 -10.49 -3.72 -11.24
N GLY A 205 -9.24 -3.50 -10.82
CA GLY A 205 -8.06 -4.14 -11.40
C GLY A 205 -7.33 -3.32 -12.46
N ALA A 206 -7.73 -2.07 -12.74
CA ALA A 206 -7.00 -1.19 -13.65
C ALA A 206 -5.56 -0.98 -13.17
N MET A 207 -4.61 -0.99 -14.12
CA MET A 207 -3.19 -0.79 -13.88
C MET A 207 -2.71 0.45 -14.60
N PHE A 208 -1.90 1.26 -13.92
CA PHE A 208 -1.38 2.50 -14.47
C PHE A 208 0.09 2.37 -14.85
N THR A 209 0.51 3.17 -15.82
CA THR A 209 1.85 3.12 -16.40
C THR A 209 2.95 3.33 -15.35
N ASP A 210 2.70 4.15 -14.34
CA ASP A 210 3.66 4.41 -13.26
C ASP A 210 4.00 3.15 -12.45
N THR A 211 3.06 2.22 -12.29
CA THR A 211 3.31 0.91 -11.66
C THR A 211 4.39 0.14 -12.37
N ARG A 212 4.29 0.02 -13.71
CA ARG A 212 5.31 -0.65 -14.55
C ARG A 212 6.67 0.05 -14.40
N LYS A 213 6.69 1.38 -14.55
CA LYS A 213 7.91 2.19 -14.46
C LYS A 213 8.59 2.05 -13.10
N CYS A 214 7.81 2.07 -12.01
CA CYS A 214 8.32 1.90 -10.65
C CYS A 214 8.97 0.51 -10.48
N LEU A 215 8.27 -0.54 -10.85
CA LEU A 215 8.76 -1.92 -10.73
C LEU A 215 10.01 -2.18 -11.58
N SER A 216 10.04 -1.69 -12.82
CA SER A 216 11.22 -1.82 -13.69
C SER A 216 12.42 -1.04 -13.14
N HIS A 217 12.19 0.14 -12.56
CA HIS A 217 13.25 0.93 -11.92
C HIS A 217 13.83 0.22 -10.68
N LEU A 218 13.01 -0.52 -9.96
CA LEU A 218 13.44 -1.37 -8.83
C LEU A 218 14.17 -2.65 -9.27
N GLY A 219 14.38 -2.84 -10.56
CA GLY A 219 15.11 -3.97 -11.12
C GLY A 219 14.26 -5.22 -11.37
N VAL A 220 12.92 -5.10 -11.28
CA VAL A 220 12.06 -6.21 -11.67
C VAL A 220 12.08 -6.36 -13.19
N GLU A 221 12.48 -7.53 -13.69
CA GLU A 221 12.54 -7.80 -15.12
C GLU A 221 11.16 -7.71 -15.77
N LEU A 222 11.10 -7.23 -17.01
CA LEU A 222 9.85 -6.94 -17.70
C LEU A 222 8.85 -8.13 -17.74
N PRO A 223 9.26 -9.39 -18.02
CA PRO A 223 8.34 -10.52 -17.94
C PRO A 223 7.73 -10.73 -16.56
N ASN A 224 8.48 -10.46 -15.49
CA ASN A 224 8.04 -10.58 -14.11
C ASN A 224 7.15 -9.41 -13.70
N VAL A 225 7.40 -8.20 -14.22
CA VAL A 225 6.48 -7.06 -14.07
C VAL A 225 5.11 -7.40 -14.66
N GLU A 226 5.05 -7.90 -15.90
CA GLU A 226 3.79 -8.28 -16.55
C GLU A 226 3.04 -9.38 -15.76
N LYS A 227 3.77 -10.40 -15.34
CA LYS A 227 3.22 -11.48 -14.52
C LYS A 227 2.67 -10.96 -13.17
N LEU A 228 3.37 -10.02 -12.53
CA LEU A 228 2.89 -9.39 -11.31
C LEU A 228 1.65 -8.55 -11.57
N MET A 229 1.64 -7.73 -12.63
CA MET A 229 0.49 -6.92 -12.99
C MET A 229 -0.76 -7.79 -13.24
N CYS A 230 -0.63 -8.92 -13.94
CA CYS A 230 -1.73 -9.88 -14.09
C CYS A 230 -2.22 -10.41 -12.74
N LYS A 231 -1.31 -10.78 -11.83
CA LYS A 231 -1.67 -11.26 -10.50
C LYS A 231 -2.38 -10.19 -9.67
N LEU A 232 -1.91 -8.95 -9.70
CA LEU A 232 -2.53 -7.82 -9.00
C LEU A 232 -3.93 -7.51 -9.55
N ASN A 233 -4.12 -7.60 -10.88
CA ASN A 233 -5.43 -7.46 -11.51
C ASN A 233 -6.39 -8.56 -11.03
N MET A 234 -5.99 -9.82 -11.10
CA MET A 234 -6.79 -10.95 -10.61
C MET A 234 -7.14 -10.79 -9.12
N HIS A 235 -6.15 -10.40 -8.31
CA HIS A 235 -6.35 -10.16 -6.89
C HIS A 235 -7.36 -9.04 -6.64
N ALA A 236 -7.27 -7.91 -7.36
CA ALA A 236 -8.24 -6.83 -7.25
C ALA A 236 -9.66 -7.29 -7.59
N THR A 237 -9.83 -8.06 -8.67
CA THR A 237 -11.11 -8.61 -9.09
C THR A 237 -11.71 -9.59 -8.05
N GLN A 238 -10.89 -10.47 -7.47
CA GLN A 238 -11.30 -11.36 -6.39
C GLN A 238 -11.71 -10.58 -5.13
N ALA A 239 -10.96 -9.53 -4.80
CA ALA A 239 -11.29 -8.67 -3.67
C ALA A 239 -12.62 -7.94 -3.85
N VAL A 240 -12.97 -7.51 -5.08
CA VAL A 240 -14.29 -6.94 -5.40
C VAL A 240 -15.39 -7.92 -5.00
N SER A 241 -15.29 -9.18 -5.43
CA SER A 241 -16.29 -10.21 -5.09
C SER A 241 -16.43 -10.39 -3.57
N SER A 242 -15.31 -10.47 -2.85
CA SER A 242 -15.27 -10.58 -1.39
C SER A 242 -15.89 -9.38 -0.68
N ILE A 243 -15.63 -8.17 -1.17
CA ILE A 243 -16.19 -6.92 -0.64
C ILE A 243 -17.70 -6.88 -0.84
N LEU A 244 -18.18 -7.21 -2.04
CA LEU A 244 -19.61 -7.24 -2.35
C LEU A 244 -20.37 -8.29 -1.53
N HIS A 245 -19.77 -9.46 -1.33
CA HIS A 245 -20.34 -10.51 -0.49
C HIS A 245 -20.46 -10.04 0.96
N ALA A 246 -19.38 -9.51 1.54
CA ALA A 246 -19.38 -8.99 2.90
C ALA A 246 -20.42 -7.87 3.09
N ARG A 247 -20.58 -6.99 2.09
CA ARG A 247 -21.59 -5.94 2.12
C ARG A 247 -23.01 -6.52 2.19
N ARG A 248 -23.33 -7.50 1.32
CA ARG A 248 -24.65 -8.14 1.28
C ARG A 248 -24.99 -8.82 2.61
N GLU A 249 -24.03 -9.50 3.21
CA GLU A 249 -24.21 -10.14 4.52
C GLU A 249 -24.56 -9.10 5.60
N GLU A 250 -23.84 -7.97 5.65
CA GLU A 250 -24.11 -6.90 6.60
C GLU A 250 -25.47 -6.25 6.37
N GLU A 251 -25.83 -5.95 5.12
CA GLU A 251 -27.15 -5.40 4.79
C GLU A 251 -28.28 -6.34 5.20
N THR A 252 -28.07 -7.64 5.06
CA THR A 252 -29.06 -8.66 5.46
C THR A 252 -29.18 -8.74 6.98
N ALA A 253 -28.06 -8.65 7.70
CA ALA A 253 -28.05 -8.64 9.15
C ALA A 253 -28.79 -7.41 9.73
N HIS A 254 -28.63 -6.24 9.12
CA HIS A 254 -29.30 -4.99 9.53
C HIS A 254 -30.81 -4.97 9.23
N ARG A 255 -31.30 -5.82 8.31
CA ARG A 255 -32.72 -5.89 7.94
C ARG A 255 -33.54 -6.88 8.76
N LYS A 256 -32.92 -7.74 9.56
CA LYS A 256 -33.64 -8.66 10.43
C LYS A 256 -34.20 -7.85 11.60
N PRO A 257 -35.54 -7.69 11.73
CA PRO A 257 -36.12 -7.16 12.95
C PRO A 257 -35.77 -8.10 14.09
N GLY A 258 -35.35 -7.53 15.22
CA GLY A 258 -35.18 -8.27 16.47
C GLY A 258 -36.51 -8.79 16.99
#